data_2103f1a32a57b4ae6520552ce838f51e
#
_entry.id   2103f1a32a57b4ae6520552ce838f51e
#
_cell.length_a   1.000
_cell.length_b   1.000
_cell.length_c   1.000
_cell.angle_alpha   90.00
_cell.angle_beta   90.00
_cell.angle_gamma   90.00
#
_symmetry.space_group_name_H-M   'P 1'
#
loop_
_entity.id
_entity.type
_entity.pdbx_description
1 polymer ?
#
loop_
_entity_poly.entity_id
_entity_poly.type
_entity_poly.pdbx_seq_one_letter_code
_entity_poly.pdbx_strand_id
1 'polypeptide(L)'
;ISEIKGERQGVITMIYDHGQRGLLTTLADIQHDFMSIIQASLHSHVTHDRCLEVILVRGDGSQIKTLVEQLMSHKGVESVKLTTISVQD
;
A
#
# COMPACT_ATOMS: atom_id res chain seq x y z
N ILE A 1 -8.73 12.43 3.95
CA ILE A 1 -7.73 12.57 2.88
C ILE A 1 -8.36 13.33 1.72
N SER A 2 -7.68 14.32 1.24
CA SER A 2 -8.16 15.08 0.08
C SER A 2 -8.16 14.17 -1.16
N GLU A 3 -9.02 14.52 -2.09
CA GLU A 3 -9.16 13.77 -3.32
C GLU A 3 -7.88 13.85 -4.16
N ILE A 4 -7.44 12.71 -4.68
CA ILE A 4 -6.26 12.60 -5.53
C ILE A 4 -6.75 12.36 -6.95
N LYS A 5 -6.35 13.22 -7.88
CA LYS A 5 -6.82 13.15 -9.26
C LYS A 5 -5.70 12.93 -10.24
N GLY A 6 -6.05 12.32 -11.36
CA GLY A 6 -5.15 12.13 -12.49
C GLY A 6 -4.10 11.06 -12.27
N GLU A 7 -3.19 11.00 -13.21
CA GLU A 7 -2.08 10.04 -13.17
C GLU A 7 -1.07 10.47 -12.12
N ARG A 8 -0.73 9.55 -11.23
CA ARG A 8 0.15 9.80 -10.10
C ARG A 8 1.25 8.73 -10.03
N GLN A 9 2.38 9.13 -9.50
CA GLN A 9 3.47 8.24 -9.11
C GLN A 9 3.64 8.39 -7.62
N GLY A 10 3.79 7.30 -6.89
CA GLY A 10 3.89 7.43 -5.45
C GLY A 10 4.47 6.22 -4.75
N VAL A 11 4.57 6.37 -3.45
CA VAL A 11 5.07 5.34 -2.55
C VAL A 11 4.07 5.18 -1.41
N ILE A 12 3.68 3.94 -1.16
CA ILE A 12 2.91 3.57 0.02
C ILE A 12 3.89 2.93 1.01
N THR A 13 3.90 3.43 2.25
CA THR A 13 4.65 2.78 3.33
C THR A 13 3.64 2.20 4.31
N MET A 14 3.83 0.94 4.66
CA MET A 14 2.88 0.22 5.51
C MET A 14 3.64 -0.53 6.59
N ILE A 15 3.11 -0.48 7.81
CA ILE A 15 3.62 -1.27 8.93
C ILE A 15 2.50 -2.20 9.37
N TYR A 16 2.80 -3.48 9.48
CA TYR A 16 1.78 -4.46 9.87
C TYR A 16 2.37 -5.56 10.75
N ASP A 17 1.48 -6.23 11.47
CA ASP A 17 1.80 -7.35 12.34
C ASP A 17 1.92 -8.61 11.49
N HIS A 18 3.15 -9.08 11.33
CA HIS A 18 3.46 -10.29 10.58
C HIS A 18 2.77 -11.53 11.18
N GLY A 19 2.52 -11.52 12.49
CA GLY A 19 1.89 -12.64 13.18
C GLY A 19 0.37 -12.62 13.17
N GLN A 20 -0.26 -11.56 12.65
CA GLN A 20 -1.72 -11.50 12.60
C GLN A 20 -2.25 -12.58 11.66
N ARG A 21 -3.15 -13.43 12.19
CA ARG A 21 -3.68 -14.58 11.45
C ARG A 21 -4.37 -14.15 10.18
N GLY A 22 -3.97 -14.74 9.06
CA GLY A 22 -4.57 -14.49 7.75
C GLY A 22 -4.16 -13.20 7.06
N LEU A 23 -3.43 -12.32 7.75
CA LEU A 23 -3.13 -11.01 7.19
C LEU A 23 -2.21 -11.09 5.97
N LEU A 24 -1.17 -11.92 6.01
CA LEU A 24 -0.25 -12.02 4.88
C LEU A 24 -0.97 -12.45 3.59
N THR A 25 -1.87 -13.42 3.70
CA THR A 25 -2.66 -13.87 2.55
C THR A 25 -3.58 -12.75 2.06
N THR A 26 -4.24 -12.05 2.99
CA THR A 26 -5.13 -10.94 2.64
C THR A 26 -4.36 -9.82 1.94
N LEU A 27 -3.19 -9.43 2.46
CA LEU A 27 -2.39 -8.38 1.84
C LEU A 27 -1.89 -8.79 0.45
N ALA A 28 -1.52 -10.06 0.29
CA ALA A 28 -1.11 -10.56 -1.02
C ALA A 28 -2.26 -10.52 -2.02
N ASP A 29 -3.46 -10.88 -1.60
CA ASP A 29 -4.64 -10.85 -2.46
C ASP A 29 -4.98 -9.41 -2.89
N ILE A 30 -4.93 -8.46 -1.95
CA ILE A 30 -5.17 -7.05 -2.27
C ILE A 30 -4.15 -6.57 -3.31
N GLN A 31 -2.87 -6.87 -3.09
CA GLN A 31 -1.82 -6.42 -4.02
C GLN A 31 -1.99 -7.06 -5.39
N HIS A 32 -2.41 -8.31 -5.43
CA HIS A 32 -2.69 -8.97 -6.70
C HIS A 32 -3.82 -8.25 -7.46
N ASP A 33 -4.87 -7.84 -6.74
CA ASP A 33 -5.99 -7.12 -7.36
C ASP A 33 -5.59 -5.76 -7.92
N PHE A 34 -4.51 -5.17 -7.40
CA PHE A 34 -4.01 -3.87 -7.84
C PHE A 34 -2.69 -3.96 -8.58
N MET A 35 -2.35 -5.15 -9.10
CA MET A 35 -1.03 -5.35 -9.73
C MET A 35 -0.80 -4.44 -10.93
N SER A 36 -1.86 -3.96 -11.57
CA SER A 36 -1.71 -3.06 -12.73
C SER A 36 -1.12 -1.70 -12.35
N ILE A 37 -1.24 -1.29 -11.10
CA ILE A 37 -0.68 -0.01 -10.64
C ILE A 37 0.51 -0.18 -9.70
N ILE A 38 0.82 -1.40 -9.28
CA ILE A 38 1.98 -1.67 -8.42
C ILE A 38 3.20 -1.97 -9.28
N GLN A 39 4.26 -1.18 -9.10
CA GLN A 39 5.48 -1.34 -9.88
C GLN A 39 6.53 -2.20 -9.16
N ALA A 40 6.57 -2.12 -7.84
CA ALA A 40 7.55 -2.86 -7.04
C ALA A 40 7.11 -2.84 -5.58
N SER A 41 7.58 -3.80 -4.82
CA SER A 41 7.42 -3.77 -3.37
C SER A 41 8.67 -4.32 -2.70
N LEU A 42 8.87 -3.90 -1.45
CA LEU A 42 10.06 -4.18 -0.69
C LEU A 42 9.65 -4.40 0.76
N HIS A 43 10.15 -5.45 1.37
CA HIS A 43 9.84 -5.81 2.75
C HIS A 43 11.08 -5.69 3.63
N SER A 44 10.87 -5.23 4.86
CA SER A 44 11.90 -5.19 5.87
C SER A 44 11.29 -5.57 7.21
N HIS A 45 11.95 -6.47 7.92
CA HIS A 45 11.53 -6.84 9.27
C HIS A 45 11.99 -5.75 10.24
N VAL A 46 11.02 -5.18 10.97
CA VAL A 46 11.32 -4.14 11.97
C VAL A 46 11.63 -4.81 13.30
N THR A 47 10.74 -5.72 13.73
CA THR A 47 10.91 -6.55 14.91
C THR A 47 10.50 -7.97 14.54
N HIS A 48 10.49 -8.87 15.53
CA HIS A 48 10.05 -10.25 15.33
C HIS A 48 8.67 -10.34 14.70
N ASP A 49 7.75 -9.45 15.11
CA ASP A 49 6.34 -9.53 14.68
C ASP A 49 5.93 -8.43 13.70
N ARG A 50 6.78 -7.42 13.48
CA ARG A 50 6.39 -6.26 12.68
C ARG A 50 7.21 -6.18 11.42
N CYS A 51 6.50 -5.87 10.34
CA CYS A 51 7.08 -5.76 9.01
C CYS A 51 6.79 -4.36 8.46
N LEU A 52 7.80 -3.78 7.82
CA LEU A 52 7.64 -2.56 7.04
C LEU A 52 7.64 -2.95 5.57
N GLU A 53 6.62 -2.53 4.85
CA GLU A 53 6.55 -2.75 3.42
C GLU A 53 6.48 -1.41 2.70
N VAL A 54 7.24 -1.31 1.61
CA VAL A 54 7.27 -0.13 0.75
C VAL A 54 6.76 -0.57 -0.62
N ILE A 55 5.70 0.10 -1.11
CA ILE A 55 5.06 -0.26 -2.37
C ILE A 55 5.16 0.94 -3.32
N LEU A 56 5.83 0.76 -4.44
CA LEU A 56 5.93 1.78 -5.47
C LEU A 56 4.73 1.63 -6.40
N VAL A 57 3.97 2.72 -6.57
CA VAL A 57 2.73 2.69 -7.36
C VAL A 57 2.75 3.77 -8.42
N ARG A 58 2.10 3.48 -9.54
CA ARG A 58 1.83 4.47 -10.58
C ARG A 58 0.50 4.15 -11.23
N GLY A 59 -0.36 5.15 -11.31
CA GLY A 59 -1.68 4.98 -11.92
C GLY A 59 -2.61 6.11 -11.56
N ASP A 60 -3.87 5.91 -11.83
CA ASP A 60 -4.90 6.88 -11.49
C ASP A 60 -4.96 7.06 -9.97
N GLY A 61 -4.98 8.31 -9.53
CA GLY A 61 -5.04 8.63 -8.11
C GLY A 61 -6.22 7.99 -7.39
N SER A 62 -7.37 7.84 -8.05
CA SER A 62 -8.53 7.19 -7.45
C SER A 62 -8.26 5.71 -7.15
N GLN A 63 -7.54 5.03 -8.02
CA GLN A 63 -7.17 3.63 -7.79
C GLN A 63 -6.15 3.50 -6.67
N ILE A 64 -5.18 4.42 -6.62
CA ILE A 64 -4.19 4.43 -5.54
C ILE A 64 -4.88 4.65 -4.20
N LYS A 65 -5.84 5.59 -4.15
CA LYS A 65 -6.61 5.85 -2.93
C LYS A 65 -7.37 4.60 -2.49
N THR A 66 -8.01 3.91 -3.43
CA THR A 66 -8.75 2.69 -3.11
C THR A 66 -7.82 1.62 -2.55
N LEU A 67 -6.65 1.46 -3.15
CA LEU A 67 -5.65 0.51 -2.63
C LEU A 67 -5.27 0.86 -1.18
N VAL A 68 -4.96 2.12 -0.90
CA VAL A 68 -4.61 2.56 0.45
C VAL A 68 -5.74 2.25 1.43
N GLU A 69 -6.99 2.55 1.05
CA GLU A 69 -8.15 2.30 1.91
C GLU A 69 -8.32 0.82 2.21
N GLN A 70 -8.13 -0.04 1.22
CA GLN A 70 -8.22 -1.48 1.43
C GLN A 70 -7.12 -1.99 2.35
N LEU A 71 -5.89 -1.51 2.17
CA LEU A 71 -4.80 -1.91 3.05
C LEU A 71 -5.05 -1.50 4.49
N MET A 72 -5.60 -0.29 4.69
CA MET A 72 -5.88 0.23 6.04
C MET A 72 -7.01 -0.48 6.76
N SER A 73 -7.88 -1.16 6.04
CA SER A 73 -9.13 -1.70 6.60
C SER A 73 -8.96 -3.00 7.37
N HIS A 74 -7.77 -3.58 7.36
CA HIS A 74 -7.57 -4.92 7.94
C HIS A 74 -6.90 -4.87 9.30
N LYS A 75 -7.38 -5.70 10.21
CA LYS A 75 -6.79 -5.86 11.54
C LYS A 75 -5.34 -6.31 11.39
N GLY A 76 -4.47 -5.70 12.17
CA GLY A 76 -3.05 -6.01 12.14
C GLY A 76 -2.24 -5.02 11.30
N VAL A 77 -2.90 -4.21 10.49
CA VAL A 77 -2.22 -3.11 9.78
C VAL A 77 -2.19 -1.91 10.73
N GLU A 78 -0.98 -1.50 11.12
CA GLU A 78 -0.80 -0.45 12.12
C GLU A 78 -0.76 0.94 11.50
N SER A 79 -0.20 1.05 10.30
CA SER A 79 0.01 2.34 9.66
C SER A 79 0.10 2.16 8.16
N VAL A 80 -0.55 3.02 7.42
CA VAL A 80 -0.41 3.12 5.95
C VAL A 80 -0.29 4.59 5.62
N LYS A 81 0.79 4.96 4.93
CA LYS A 81 1.05 6.34 4.51
C LYS A 81 1.33 6.38 3.03
N LEU A 82 0.83 7.40 2.38
CA LEU A 82 0.96 7.60 0.94
C LEU A 82 1.62 8.93 0.67
N THR A 83 2.63 8.91 -0.20
CA THR A 83 3.22 10.11 -0.77
C THR A 83 3.14 10.00 -2.28
N THR A 84 2.51 10.96 -2.94
CA THR A 84 2.40 10.95 -4.40
C THR A 84 2.72 12.31 -4.99
N ILE A 85 3.09 12.25 -6.26
CA ILE A 85 3.23 13.45 -7.10
C ILE A 85 2.43 13.24 -8.38
N SER A 86 2.00 14.36 -8.98
CA SER A 86 1.42 14.33 -10.31
C SER A 86 2.51 14.02 -11.33
N VAL A 87 2.19 13.18 -12.32
CA VAL A 87 3.12 12.90 -13.41
C VAL A 87 2.98 13.87 -14.55
N GLN A 88 2.04 14.80 -14.47
CA GLN A 88 1.87 15.86 -15.47
C GLN A 88 2.74 17.05 -15.12
N ASP A 89 3.35 17.63 -16.12
CA ASP A 89 4.15 18.85 -15.98
C ASP A 89 3.28 20.08 -15.73
#